data_ce217a4139fe7d3109211c851220c88f
#
_entry.id   ce217a4139fe7d3109211c851220c88f
#
_cell.length_a   1.000
_cell.length_b   1.000
_cell.length_c   1.000
_cell.angle_alpha   90.00
_cell.angle_beta   90.00
_cell.angle_gamma   90.00
#
_symmetry.space_group_name_H-M   'P 1'
#
loop_
_entity.id
_entity.type
_entity.pdbx_description
1 polymer ?
#
loop_
_entity_poly.entity_id
_entity_poly.type
_entity_poly.pdbx_seq_one_letter_code
_entity_poly.pdbx_strand_id
1 'polypeptide(L)'
;MKQKLCIALVIFPPILYFITIFSFWVGLSITFANPILSLILSSYIANKQYYCNSKNNRKTLISIIEVVLLIVAYIAIVGYVHSFLNDFSWDGRQYHAEGISQLKQGFNPIYQRLLPDQWGYGDPSVWINTLPKFSWIIGAVFYYIFNEISSSKLLLSYYLIPAIYYTSLVLRRYFDTAEANLIAGVLVLNPVGLSQIFTNYVDGIGYINLLLFTMVFNDYSSARPIFANKWYLLLFGLTAISIKFTNVIICIVIVMAFSFLYEKIRAELFKLDYIIPVFVVSLMILFNPYLTNLYRYGNIAYPLYNTKIIKNADFELNNAPEAMKRIIYDSNHSYLSQKATPYALSESIFSMSANDNKETKIKYPFEVSAEEFKVFRNPDVRVGGFGPLYQFGLIASIFSLCVIAIRKQLARSQLIIILFSLLSIGLSLVTPNSWWARYVSYLWAIPIIWTSLALSVAVNKFRVVNKIILYVLLINSLLILSVSVVANVRDSIYYRKYYITDLKNKSQNGPIGINCDFNKDLIDLRENKIQFYCMKISAKLFENYLEKSNLNVSIEHFYNRNVNEASYLTNTDVRVQAIRFFGEILTVKENLEKKDILDLALIYSESLQLKVDK
;
A
#
# COMPACT_ATOMS: atom_id res chain seq x y z
N MET A 1 -2.50 -24.15 -20.33
CA MET A 1 -2.98 -22.75 -20.39
C MET A 1 -2.94 -22.04 -19.03
N LYS A 2 -3.67 -22.49 -17.97
CA LYS A 2 -3.75 -21.82 -16.65
C LYS A 2 -2.39 -21.46 -16.03
N GLN A 3 -1.44 -22.38 -16.01
CA GLN A 3 -0.11 -22.12 -15.43
C GLN A 3 0.68 -21.06 -16.22
N LYS A 4 0.63 -21.10 -17.56
CA LYS A 4 1.30 -20.11 -18.42
C LYS A 4 0.73 -18.71 -18.17
N LEU A 5 -0.59 -18.59 -18.13
CA LEU A 5 -1.26 -17.33 -17.85
C LEU A 5 -0.85 -16.80 -16.47
N CYS A 6 -0.85 -17.64 -15.43
CA CYS A 6 -0.43 -17.24 -14.10
C CYS A 6 1.01 -16.71 -14.08
N ILE A 7 1.94 -17.45 -14.69
CA ILE A 7 3.35 -17.02 -14.77
C ILE A 7 3.46 -15.69 -15.50
N ALA A 8 2.81 -15.54 -16.65
CA ALA A 8 2.81 -14.30 -17.42
C ALA A 8 2.23 -13.13 -16.61
N LEU A 9 1.13 -13.35 -15.88
CA LEU A 9 0.54 -12.34 -14.99
C LEU A 9 1.46 -11.95 -13.83
N VAL A 10 2.14 -12.91 -13.21
CA VAL A 10 3.06 -12.64 -12.08
C VAL A 10 4.28 -11.84 -12.52
N ILE A 11 4.84 -12.12 -13.72
CA ILE A 11 6.06 -11.43 -14.20
C ILE A 11 5.76 -10.15 -14.98
N PHE A 12 4.53 -9.92 -15.43
CA PHE A 12 4.19 -8.75 -16.25
C PHE A 12 4.51 -7.40 -15.56
N PRO A 13 4.07 -7.11 -14.31
CA PRO A 13 4.37 -5.83 -13.68
C PRO A 13 5.87 -5.60 -13.42
N PRO A 14 6.68 -6.58 -12.94
CA PRO A 14 8.12 -6.44 -12.89
C PRO A 14 8.76 -6.11 -14.23
N ILE A 15 8.38 -6.80 -15.31
CA ILE A 15 8.92 -6.55 -16.66
C ILE A 15 8.51 -5.16 -17.15
N LEU A 16 7.24 -4.77 -16.93
CA LEU A 16 6.74 -3.44 -17.29
C LEU A 16 7.55 -2.34 -16.59
N TYR A 17 7.84 -2.53 -15.31
CA TYR A 17 8.66 -1.60 -14.55
C TYR A 17 10.07 -1.45 -15.15
N PHE A 18 10.76 -2.57 -15.42
CA PHE A 18 12.11 -2.55 -15.99
C PHE A 18 12.14 -1.90 -17.38
N ILE A 19 11.20 -2.24 -18.26
CA ILE A 19 11.10 -1.62 -19.60
C ILE A 19 10.86 -0.11 -19.47
N THR A 20 10.00 0.31 -18.53
CA THR A 20 9.70 1.74 -18.36
C THR A 20 10.88 2.51 -17.77
N ILE A 21 11.61 1.95 -16.80
CA ILE A 21 12.84 2.56 -16.28
C ILE A 21 13.88 2.66 -17.40
N PHE A 22 14.03 1.63 -18.24
CA PHE A 22 14.93 1.70 -19.39
C PHE A 22 14.50 2.80 -20.38
N SER A 23 13.20 2.95 -20.64
CA SER A 23 12.67 4.06 -21.46
C SER A 23 13.04 5.41 -20.87
N PHE A 24 12.95 5.59 -19.54
CA PHE A 24 13.37 6.83 -18.88
C PHE A 24 14.87 7.11 -19.03
N TRP A 25 15.73 6.07 -18.98
CA TRP A 25 17.18 6.23 -19.20
C TRP A 25 17.54 6.69 -20.61
N VAL A 26 16.75 6.32 -21.62
CA VAL A 26 16.93 6.81 -23.00
C VAL A 26 16.16 8.09 -23.30
N GLY A 27 15.61 8.76 -22.27
CA GLY A 27 14.93 10.04 -22.38
C GLY A 27 13.47 9.97 -22.84
N LEU A 28 12.89 8.76 -22.93
CA LEU A 28 11.49 8.58 -23.36
C LEU A 28 10.55 8.63 -22.15
N SER A 29 9.34 9.15 -22.37
CA SER A 29 8.24 9.09 -21.41
C SER A 29 7.46 7.77 -21.52
N ILE A 30 6.44 7.58 -20.67
CA ILE A 30 5.50 6.45 -20.75
C ILE A 30 4.70 6.54 -22.04
N THR A 31 4.67 5.44 -22.81
CA THR A 31 3.92 5.30 -24.06
C THR A 31 3.24 3.93 -24.13
N PHE A 32 2.39 3.69 -25.13
CA PHE A 32 1.82 2.37 -25.38
C PHE A 32 2.86 1.29 -25.70
N ALA A 33 4.07 1.65 -26.12
CA ALA A 33 5.15 0.69 -26.35
C ALA A 33 5.54 -0.06 -25.07
N ASN A 34 5.53 0.60 -23.91
CA ASN A 34 5.92 -0.01 -22.64
C ASN A 34 5.03 -1.22 -22.27
N PRO A 35 3.69 -1.11 -22.16
CA PRO A 35 2.84 -2.26 -21.86
C PRO A 35 2.81 -3.30 -22.98
N ILE A 36 2.86 -2.93 -24.27
CA ILE A 36 2.86 -3.86 -25.39
C ILE A 36 4.10 -4.76 -25.35
N LEU A 37 5.30 -4.18 -25.23
CA LEU A 37 6.54 -4.93 -25.14
C LEU A 37 6.55 -5.83 -23.89
N SER A 38 6.02 -5.33 -22.78
CA SER A 38 5.93 -6.11 -21.54
C SER A 38 4.98 -7.29 -21.65
N LEU A 39 3.84 -7.14 -22.32
CA LEU A 39 2.87 -8.21 -22.61
C LEU A 39 3.50 -9.31 -23.48
N ILE A 40 4.16 -8.90 -24.56
CA ILE A 40 4.82 -9.85 -25.49
C ILE A 40 5.92 -10.60 -24.76
N LEU A 41 6.79 -9.90 -24.03
CA LEU A 41 7.93 -10.51 -23.34
C LEU A 41 7.47 -11.44 -22.20
N SER A 42 6.50 -11.04 -21.40
CA SER A 42 5.93 -11.87 -20.32
C SER A 42 5.29 -13.15 -20.88
N SER A 43 4.53 -13.02 -21.97
CA SER A 43 3.89 -14.15 -22.65
C SER A 43 4.91 -15.09 -23.30
N TYR A 44 5.95 -14.54 -23.92
CA TYR A 44 7.05 -15.32 -24.49
C TYR A 44 7.80 -16.11 -23.40
N ILE A 45 8.17 -15.45 -22.30
CA ILE A 45 8.86 -16.09 -21.16
C ILE A 45 8.00 -17.24 -20.62
N ALA A 46 6.72 -16.98 -20.34
CA ALA A 46 5.80 -18.00 -19.83
C ALA A 46 5.65 -19.19 -20.78
N ASN A 47 5.66 -18.97 -22.10
CA ASN A 47 5.62 -20.05 -23.08
C ASN A 47 6.94 -20.82 -23.17
N LYS A 48 8.10 -20.14 -23.17
CA LYS A 48 9.41 -20.78 -23.27
C LYS A 48 9.64 -21.81 -22.17
N GLN A 49 9.15 -21.56 -20.96
CA GLN A 49 9.27 -22.49 -19.83
C GLN A 49 8.54 -23.82 -20.03
N TYR A 50 7.51 -23.84 -20.89
CA TYR A 50 6.71 -25.05 -21.17
C TYR A 50 7.01 -25.71 -22.50
N TYR A 51 7.63 -25.01 -23.46
CA TYR A 51 7.90 -25.50 -24.82
C TYR A 51 9.40 -25.60 -25.14
N CYS A 52 10.25 -25.81 -24.12
CA CYS A 52 11.70 -25.95 -24.34
C CYS A 52 12.11 -26.92 -25.46
N ASN A 53 11.22 -27.86 -25.87
CA ASN A 53 11.47 -28.89 -26.89
C ASN A 53 10.53 -28.84 -28.09
N SER A 54 9.64 -27.85 -28.20
CA SER A 54 8.71 -27.78 -29.34
C SER A 54 9.38 -27.09 -30.53
N LYS A 55 9.71 -27.87 -31.56
CA LYS A 55 10.19 -27.36 -32.87
C LYS A 55 9.11 -26.65 -33.70
N ASN A 56 7.85 -26.55 -33.20
CA ASN A 56 6.74 -26.00 -33.97
C ASN A 56 6.50 -24.52 -33.62
N ASN A 57 7.15 -23.64 -34.39
CA ASN A 57 7.07 -22.17 -34.21
C ASN A 57 5.63 -21.63 -34.30
N ARG A 58 4.76 -22.21 -35.17
CA ARG A 58 3.37 -21.77 -35.34
C ARG A 58 2.53 -22.01 -34.07
N LYS A 59 2.66 -23.19 -33.45
CA LYS A 59 1.95 -23.50 -32.18
C LYS A 59 2.42 -22.59 -31.03
N THR A 60 3.71 -22.30 -31.00
CA THR A 60 4.29 -21.37 -29.99
C THR A 60 3.73 -19.95 -30.16
N LEU A 61 3.68 -19.43 -31.39
CA LEU A 61 3.13 -18.11 -31.68
C LEU A 61 1.64 -18.00 -31.31
N ILE A 62 0.83 -18.98 -31.69
CA ILE A 62 -0.60 -19.03 -31.31
C ILE A 62 -0.74 -18.99 -29.77
N SER A 63 0.04 -19.81 -29.06
CA SER A 63 -0.01 -19.83 -27.59
C SER A 63 0.43 -18.50 -26.94
N ILE A 64 1.38 -17.78 -27.54
CA ILE A 64 1.76 -16.43 -27.07
C ILE A 64 0.59 -15.46 -27.24
N ILE A 65 -0.04 -15.45 -28.41
CA ILE A 65 -1.20 -14.59 -28.70
C ILE A 65 -2.34 -14.87 -27.73
N GLU A 66 -2.66 -16.13 -27.48
CA GLU A 66 -3.71 -16.53 -26.52
C GLU A 66 -3.40 -16.00 -25.11
N VAL A 67 -2.17 -16.12 -24.63
CA VAL A 67 -1.76 -15.61 -23.31
C VAL A 67 -1.85 -14.09 -23.28
N VAL A 68 -1.41 -13.37 -24.33
CA VAL A 68 -1.53 -11.91 -24.44
C VAL A 68 -2.99 -11.49 -24.35
N LEU A 69 -3.88 -12.10 -25.11
CA LEU A 69 -5.32 -11.77 -25.10
C LEU A 69 -5.95 -11.99 -23.72
N LEU A 70 -5.57 -13.07 -23.03
CA LEU A 70 -6.06 -13.36 -21.69
C LEU A 70 -5.54 -12.36 -20.64
N ILE A 71 -4.28 -11.91 -20.76
CA ILE A 71 -3.73 -10.85 -19.87
C ILE A 71 -4.46 -9.54 -20.13
N VAL A 72 -4.65 -9.17 -21.38
CA VAL A 72 -5.38 -7.94 -21.75
C VAL A 72 -6.81 -7.98 -21.22
N ALA A 73 -7.52 -9.10 -21.41
CA ALA A 73 -8.87 -9.28 -20.86
C ALA A 73 -8.88 -9.15 -19.32
N TYR A 74 -7.92 -9.77 -18.64
CA TYR A 74 -7.79 -9.68 -17.19
C TYR A 74 -7.56 -8.24 -16.72
N ILE A 75 -6.61 -7.52 -17.34
CA ILE A 75 -6.32 -6.12 -17.05
C ILE A 75 -7.56 -5.25 -17.32
N ALA A 76 -8.26 -5.49 -18.45
CA ALA A 76 -9.46 -4.73 -18.81
C ALA A 76 -10.58 -4.92 -17.77
N ILE A 77 -10.81 -6.14 -17.29
CA ILE A 77 -11.83 -6.43 -16.26
C ILE A 77 -11.47 -5.74 -14.95
N VAL A 78 -10.23 -5.93 -14.46
CA VAL A 78 -9.80 -5.32 -13.20
C VAL A 78 -9.79 -3.79 -13.31
N GLY A 79 -9.28 -3.24 -14.43
CA GLY A 79 -9.26 -1.80 -14.69
C GLY A 79 -10.66 -1.21 -14.77
N TYR A 80 -11.59 -1.88 -15.45
CA TYR A 80 -12.98 -1.46 -15.53
C TYR A 80 -13.64 -1.40 -14.14
N VAL A 81 -13.44 -2.41 -13.30
CA VAL A 81 -13.95 -2.37 -11.92
C VAL A 81 -13.35 -1.20 -11.15
N HIS A 82 -12.03 -1.00 -11.24
CA HIS A 82 -11.34 0.07 -10.54
C HIS A 82 -11.70 1.48 -11.04
N SER A 83 -12.10 1.61 -12.30
CA SER A 83 -12.55 2.91 -12.83
C SER A 83 -13.78 3.45 -12.12
N PHE A 84 -14.64 2.60 -11.53
CA PHE A 84 -15.81 3.02 -10.75
C PHE A 84 -15.54 3.29 -9.27
N LEU A 85 -14.38 2.91 -8.76
CA LEU A 85 -14.04 2.99 -7.35
C LEU A 85 -13.05 4.14 -7.13
N ASN A 86 -13.22 4.89 -6.05
CA ASN A 86 -12.35 6.02 -5.74
C ASN A 86 -11.33 5.68 -4.64
N ASP A 87 -10.20 6.38 -4.67
CA ASP A 87 -9.23 6.38 -3.60
C ASP A 87 -9.57 7.47 -2.60
N PHE A 88 -10.01 7.07 -1.39
CA PHE A 88 -10.32 7.98 -0.28
C PHE A 88 -9.21 8.02 0.76
N SER A 89 -8.07 7.39 0.51
CA SER A 89 -6.95 7.39 1.44
C SER A 89 -6.22 8.75 1.47
N TRP A 90 -5.60 9.06 2.60
CA TRP A 90 -4.86 10.31 2.76
C TRP A 90 -3.67 10.40 1.80
N ASP A 91 -2.70 9.48 1.93
CA ASP A 91 -1.48 9.49 1.11
C ASP A 91 -1.82 9.32 -0.38
N GLY A 92 -2.82 8.48 -0.69
CA GLY A 92 -3.31 8.25 -2.05
C GLY A 92 -3.79 9.53 -2.72
N ARG A 93 -4.56 10.33 -2.00
CA ARG A 93 -5.11 11.59 -2.50
C ARG A 93 -4.08 12.72 -2.54
N GLN A 94 -3.13 12.75 -1.60
CA GLN A 94 -2.22 13.86 -1.44
C GLN A 94 -1.01 13.79 -2.38
N TYR A 95 -0.28 12.68 -2.43
CA TYR A 95 0.95 12.62 -3.22
C TYR A 95 1.08 11.41 -4.15
N HIS A 96 0.45 10.26 -3.84
CA HIS A 96 0.56 9.10 -4.74
C HIS A 96 -0.13 9.36 -6.08
N ALA A 97 -1.37 9.85 -6.08
CA ALA A 97 -2.09 10.14 -7.32
C ALA A 97 -1.39 11.24 -8.13
N GLU A 98 -0.82 12.24 -7.46
CA GLU A 98 -0.08 13.29 -8.16
C GLU A 98 1.22 12.77 -8.77
N GLY A 99 2.00 11.95 -8.03
CA GLY A 99 3.20 11.31 -8.58
C GLY A 99 2.89 10.46 -9.82
N ILE A 100 1.78 9.74 -9.79
CA ILE A 100 1.27 8.95 -10.92
C ILE A 100 0.88 9.86 -12.10
N SER A 101 0.19 10.96 -11.82
CA SER A 101 -0.24 11.95 -12.82
C SER A 101 0.95 12.60 -13.49
N GLN A 102 1.96 13.02 -12.73
CA GLN A 102 3.18 13.61 -13.27
C GLN A 102 3.93 12.65 -14.19
N LEU A 103 4.07 11.38 -13.81
CA LEU A 103 4.67 10.33 -14.65
C LEU A 103 3.90 10.14 -15.96
N LYS A 104 2.55 10.13 -15.93
CA LYS A 104 1.71 10.09 -17.14
C LYS A 104 1.94 11.30 -18.03
N GLN A 105 2.12 12.48 -17.44
CA GLN A 105 2.32 13.76 -18.16
C GLN A 105 3.74 13.92 -18.71
N GLY A 106 4.63 12.94 -18.51
CA GLY A 106 5.97 12.94 -19.10
C GLY A 106 7.09 13.27 -18.11
N PHE A 107 6.80 13.39 -16.82
CA PHE A 107 7.85 13.53 -15.81
C PHE A 107 8.81 12.33 -15.87
N ASN A 108 10.08 12.60 -16.10
CA ASN A 108 11.15 11.61 -16.12
C ASN A 108 11.96 11.69 -14.81
N PRO A 109 11.79 10.73 -13.89
CA PRO A 109 12.43 10.78 -12.57
C PRO A 109 13.95 10.60 -12.61
N ILE A 110 14.54 10.21 -13.74
CA ILE A 110 16.00 10.07 -13.89
C ILE A 110 16.63 11.45 -14.09
N TYR A 111 16.03 12.30 -14.93
CA TYR A 111 16.63 13.58 -15.37
C TYR A 111 15.95 14.82 -14.79
N GLN A 112 14.70 14.69 -14.32
CA GLN A 112 13.90 15.81 -13.86
C GLN A 112 13.70 15.78 -12.35
N ARG A 113 13.37 16.96 -11.81
CA ARG A 113 12.97 17.15 -10.42
C ARG A 113 11.79 18.11 -10.39
N LEU A 114 10.77 17.77 -9.62
CA LEU A 114 9.65 18.67 -9.35
C LEU A 114 10.06 19.70 -8.30
N LEU A 115 9.73 20.97 -8.55
CA LEU A 115 10.05 22.09 -7.67
C LEU A 115 8.85 22.45 -6.79
N PRO A 116 9.07 22.88 -5.54
CA PRO A 116 8.00 23.26 -4.61
C PRO A 116 7.11 24.38 -5.15
N ASP A 117 7.68 25.34 -5.86
CA ASP A 117 6.99 26.54 -6.35
C ASP A 117 5.92 26.26 -7.43
N GLN A 118 5.87 25.03 -7.93
CA GLN A 118 4.86 24.60 -8.92
C GLN A 118 3.50 24.26 -8.30
N TRP A 119 3.42 24.21 -6.96
CA TRP A 119 2.26 23.74 -6.22
C TRP A 119 1.62 24.90 -5.47
N GLY A 120 0.40 25.23 -5.80
CA GLY A 120 -0.35 26.29 -5.09
C GLY A 120 -0.67 25.94 -3.64
N TYR A 121 -0.95 24.66 -3.36
CA TYR A 121 -1.28 24.11 -2.05
C TYR A 121 -0.79 22.66 -1.94
N GLY A 122 -0.42 22.23 -0.73
CA GLY A 122 -0.11 20.83 -0.44
C GLY A 122 1.04 20.27 -1.27
N ASP A 123 2.20 20.93 -1.28
CA ASP A 123 3.37 20.53 -2.08
C ASP A 123 3.77 19.05 -1.90
N PRO A 124 3.55 18.18 -2.90
CA PRO A 124 3.93 16.77 -2.86
C PRO A 124 5.34 16.52 -3.39
N SER A 125 6.08 17.56 -3.80
CA SER A 125 7.34 17.44 -4.54
C SER A 125 8.41 16.64 -3.79
N VAL A 126 8.48 16.80 -2.46
CA VAL A 126 9.41 16.03 -1.62
C VAL A 126 9.15 14.54 -1.77
N TRP A 127 7.89 14.12 -1.62
CA TRP A 127 7.51 12.71 -1.72
C TRP A 127 7.73 12.17 -3.12
N ILE A 128 7.30 12.93 -4.15
CA ILE A 128 7.43 12.52 -5.55
C ILE A 128 8.88 12.38 -5.96
N ASN A 129 9.76 13.28 -5.51
CA ASN A 129 11.18 13.20 -5.86
C ASN A 129 11.92 12.06 -5.12
N THR A 130 11.50 11.69 -3.91
CA THR A 130 12.32 10.91 -2.98
C THR A 130 11.83 9.51 -2.66
N LEU A 131 10.55 9.18 -2.89
CA LEU A 131 10.02 7.84 -2.61
C LEU A 131 10.27 6.86 -3.76
N PRO A 132 10.33 5.52 -3.48
CA PRO A 132 10.39 4.48 -4.50
C PRO A 132 9.17 4.51 -5.43
N LYS A 133 9.35 4.15 -6.73
CA LYS A 133 8.39 4.48 -7.78
C LYS A 133 7.76 3.29 -8.51
N PHE A 134 8.02 2.06 -8.11
CA PHE A 134 7.46 0.90 -8.81
C PHE A 134 5.95 0.99 -8.97
N SER A 135 5.21 1.15 -7.86
CA SER A 135 3.74 1.22 -7.90
C SER A 135 3.23 2.42 -8.69
N TRP A 136 3.92 3.55 -8.62
CA TRP A 136 3.54 4.76 -9.36
C TRP A 136 3.75 4.62 -10.85
N ILE A 137 4.85 4.03 -11.29
CA ILE A 137 5.13 3.78 -12.70
C ILE A 137 4.09 2.82 -13.29
N ILE A 138 3.79 1.72 -12.59
CA ILE A 138 2.74 0.80 -13.03
C ILE A 138 1.37 1.47 -13.02
N GLY A 139 1.06 2.24 -11.97
CA GLY A 139 -0.17 3.03 -11.88
C GLY A 139 -0.28 4.06 -13.00
N ALA A 140 0.82 4.74 -13.37
CA ALA A 140 0.84 5.70 -14.47
C ALA A 140 0.59 5.04 -15.84
N VAL A 141 1.12 3.83 -16.07
CA VAL A 141 0.80 3.05 -17.28
C VAL A 141 -0.68 2.69 -17.33
N PHE A 142 -1.28 2.25 -16.22
CA PHE A 142 -2.71 1.96 -16.19
C PHE A 142 -3.55 3.24 -16.36
N TYR A 143 -3.16 4.33 -15.71
CA TYR A 143 -3.78 5.63 -15.94
C TYR A 143 -3.66 6.08 -17.42
N TYR A 144 -2.54 5.81 -18.06
CA TYR A 144 -2.34 6.10 -19.49
C TYR A 144 -3.28 5.27 -20.38
N ILE A 145 -3.47 3.98 -20.06
CA ILE A 145 -4.34 3.05 -20.83
C ILE A 145 -5.82 3.40 -20.68
N PHE A 146 -6.29 3.61 -19.46
CA PHE A 146 -7.71 3.81 -19.15
C PHE A 146 -8.14 5.28 -19.17
N ASN A 147 -7.19 6.19 -19.16
CA ASN A 147 -7.37 7.65 -19.10
C ASN A 147 -8.21 8.12 -17.90
N GLU A 148 -8.24 7.36 -16.81
CA GLU A 148 -8.87 7.68 -15.53
C GLU A 148 -7.90 7.43 -14.38
N ILE A 149 -7.68 8.42 -13.51
CA ILE A 149 -6.77 8.30 -12.35
C ILE A 149 -7.23 7.17 -11.40
N SER A 150 -8.53 6.91 -11.32
CA SER A 150 -9.08 5.83 -10.53
C SER A 150 -8.58 4.44 -10.92
N SER A 151 -8.11 4.23 -12.17
CA SER A 151 -7.52 2.98 -12.63
C SER A 151 -6.09 2.76 -12.12
N SER A 152 -5.41 3.80 -11.69
CA SER A 152 -4.00 3.73 -11.26
C SER A 152 -3.73 2.77 -10.09
N LYS A 153 -4.74 2.56 -9.23
CA LYS A 153 -4.64 1.76 -8.01
C LYS A 153 -4.95 0.25 -8.20
N LEU A 154 -5.18 -0.20 -9.45
CA LEU A 154 -5.60 -1.58 -9.70
C LEU A 154 -4.52 -2.64 -9.40
N LEU A 155 -3.27 -2.27 -9.22
CA LEU A 155 -2.13 -3.19 -9.12
C LEU A 155 -2.26 -4.22 -8.00
N LEU A 156 -2.77 -3.83 -6.82
CA LEU A 156 -2.96 -4.75 -5.71
C LEU A 156 -4.02 -5.81 -6.03
N SER A 157 -5.18 -5.39 -6.57
CA SER A 157 -6.23 -6.32 -7.01
C SER A 157 -5.77 -7.22 -8.15
N TYR A 158 -4.97 -6.68 -9.06
CA TYR A 158 -4.35 -7.43 -10.14
C TYR A 158 -3.50 -8.60 -9.61
N TYR A 159 -2.72 -8.39 -8.55
CA TYR A 159 -1.85 -9.42 -8.01
C TYR A 159 -2.57 -10.52 -7.23
N LEU A 160 -3.78 -10.30 -6.67
CA LEU A 160 -4.39 -11.26 -5.75
C LEU A 160 -4.51 -12.68 -6.35
N ILE A 161 -5.16 -12.81 -7.49
CA ILE A 161 -5.39 -14.13 -8.11
C ILE A 161 -4.09 -14.80 -8.58
N PRO A 162 -3.22 -14.12 -9.37
CA PRO A 162 -1.98 -14.75 -9.83
C PRO A 162 -1.01 -15.06 -8.67
N ALA A 163 -0.95 -14.25 -7.62
CA ALA A 163 -0.10 -14.52 -6.47
C ALA A 163 -0.60 -15.73 -5.65
N ILE A 164 -1.92 -15.86 -5.41
CA ILE A 164 -2.49 -17.05 -4.76
C ILE A 164 -2.16 -18.30 -5.57
N TYR A 165 -2.40 -18.27 -6.88
CA TYR A 165 -2.19 -19.43 -7.72
C TYR A 165 -0.71 -19.83 -7.79
N TYR A 166 0.21 -18.88 -8.01
CA TYR A 166 1.65 -19.14 -8.05
C TYR A 166 2.17 -19.66 -6.71
N THR A 167 1.81 -19.01 -5.60
CA THR A 167 2.17 -19.45 -4.25
C THR A 167 1.68 -20.88 -4.00
N SER A 168 0.42 -21.18 -4.36
CA SER A 168 -0.12 -22.53 -4.25
C SER A 168 0.68 -23.56 -5.09
N LEU A 169 1.04 -23.24 -6.34
CA LEU A 169 1.85 -24.12 -7.17
C LEU A 169 3.20 -24.48 -6.53
N VAL A 170 3.85 -23.49 -5.91
CA VAL A 170 5.12 -23.69 -5.20
C VAL A 170 4.92 -24.55 -3.97
N LEU A 171 3.88 -24.29 -3.17
CA LEU A 171 3.57 -24.98 -1.92
C LEU A 171 3.09 -26.44 -2.11
N ARG A 172 2.52 -26.80 -3.28
CA ARG A 172 2.13 -28.18 -3.61
C ARG A 172 3.29 -29.18 -3.61
N ARG A 173 4.51 -28.72 -3.50
CA ARG A 173 5.70 -29.58 -3.31
C ARG A 173 5.81 -30.11 -1.88
N TYR A 174 5.15 -29.46 -0.92
CA TYR A 174 5.25 -29.75 0.50
C TYR A 174 3.91 -30.15 1.14
N PHE A 175 2.81 -29.78 0.50
CA PHE A 175 1.44 -29.94 1.00
C PHE A 175 0.54 -30.54 -0.07
N ASP A 176 -0.56 -31.15 0.35
CA ASP A 176 -1.61 -31.51 -0.60
C ASP A 176 -2.24 -30.28 -1.25
N THR A 177 -3.01 -30.47 -2.32
CA THR A 177 -3.56 -29.37 -3.12
C THR A 177 -4.48 -28.44 -2.29
N ALA A 178 -5.28 -29.01 -1.37
CA ALA A 178 -6.21 -28.24 -0.56
C ALA A 178 -5.46 -27.38 0.46
N GLU A 179 -4.48 -27.96 1.14
CA GLU A 179 -3.62 -27.28 2.11
C GLU A 179 -2.78 -26.19 1.44
N ALA A 180 -2.16 -26.49 0.30
CA ALA A 180 -1.38 -25.51 -0.46
C ALA A 180 -2.24 -24.32 -0.90
N ASN A 181 -3.48 -24.54 -1.34
CA ASN A 181 -4.42 -23.47 -1.68
C ASN A 181 -4.83 -22.66 -0.44
N LEU A 182 -5.10 -23.30 0.68
CA LEU A 182 -5.46 -22.63 1.94
C LEU A 182 -4.30 -21.74 2.42
N ILE A 183 -3.10 -22.29 2.53
CA ILE A 183 -1.91 -21.54 2.96
C ILE A 183 -1.63 -20.37 2.01
N ALA A 184 -1.68 -20.60 0.70
CA ALA A 184 -1.47 -19.55 -0.30
C ALA A 184 -2.53 -18.44 -0.20
N GLY A 185 -3.80 -18.80 -0.02
CA GLY A 185 -4.89 -17.85 0.20
C GLY A 185 -4.65 -16.98 1.42
N VAL A 186 -4.36 -17.59 2.58
CA VAL A 186 -4.11 -16.85 3.82
C VAL A 186 -2.86 -15.97 3.73
N LEU A 187 -1.78 -16.46 3.11
CA LEU A 187 -0.56 -15.66 2.90
C LEU A 187 -0.85 -14.42 2.05
N VAL A 188 -1.50 -14.56 0.90
CA VAL A 188 -1.71 -13.45 -0.04
C VAL A 188 -2.76 -12.46 0.48
N LEU A 189 -3.80 -12.95 1.15
CA LEU A 189 -4.89 -12.12 1.67
C LEU A 189 -4.50 -11.43 2.99
N ASN A 190 -3.45 -10.64 2.97
CA ASN A 190 -2.97 -9.84 4.10
C ASN A 190 -3.98 -8.73 4.45
N PRO A 191 -4.47 -8.62 5.68
CA PRO A 191 -5.42 -7.59 6.12
C PRO A 191 -5.01 -6.16 5.79
N VAL A 192 -3.72 -5.81 5.96
CA VAL A 192 -3.20 -4.49 5.60
C VAL A 192 -3.37 -4.22 4.10
N GLY A 193 -3.05 -5.21 3.24
CA GLY A 193 -3.28 -5.09 1.81
C GLY A 193 -4.76 -5.01 1.46
N LEU A 194 -5.59 -5.82 2.10
CA LEU A 194 -7.03 -5.86 1.81
C LEU A 194 -7.76 -4.58 2.20
N SER A 195 -7.37 -3.91 3.29
CA SER A 195 -7.91 -2.59 3.63
C SER A 195 -7.48 -1.52 2.63
N GLN A 196 -6.35 -1.71 1.95
CA GLN A 196 -5.76 -0.80 0.96
C GLN A 196 -6.14 -1.12 -0.50
N ILE A 197 -6.98 -2.13 -0.74
CA ILE A 197 -7.22 -2.71 -2.08
C ILE A 197 -7.73 -1.70 -3.13
N PHE A 198 -8.39 -0.62 -2.68
CA PHE A 198 -8.91 0.45 -3.53
C PHE A 198 -8.14 1.76 -3.38
N THR A 199 -6.89 1.71 -2.97
CA THR A 199 -6.05 2.89 -2.76
C THR A 199 -4.74 2.78 -3.51
N ASN A 200 -4.04 3.91 -3.64
CA ASN A 200 -2.68 3.96 -4.16
C ASN A 200 -1.61 3.70 -3.06
N TYR A 201 -2.00 3.26 -1.87
CA TYR A 201 -1.05 2.84 -0.84
C TYR A 201 -0.15 1.70 -1.34
N VAL A 202 1.07 1.69 -0.85
CA VAL A 202 2.13 0.79 -1.34
C VAL A 202 2.38 -0.41 -0.43
N ASP A 203 1.80 -0.43 0.77
CA ASP A 203 2.15 -1.42 1.80
C ASP A 203 1.69 -2.84 1.42
N GLY A 204 0.45 -2.98 0.94
CA GLY A 204 -0.09 -4.25 0.45
C GLY A 204 0.66 -4.76 -0.79
N ILE A 205 1.00 -3.86 -1.73
CA ILE A 205 1.79 -4.18 -2.93
C ILE A 205 3.20 -4.62 -2.52
N GLY A 206 3.81 -3.92 -1.55
CA GLY A 206 5.13 -4.25 -1.00
C GLY A 206 5.16 -5.64 -0.39
N TYR A 207 4.15 -5.96 0.42
CA TYR A 207 4.01 -7.28 1.03
C TYR A 207 3.88 -8.41 -0.02
N ILE A 208 3.00 -8.25 -1.02
CA ILE A 208 2.82 -9.27 -2.07
C ILE A 208 4.13 -9.49 -2.84
N ASN A 209 4.88 -8.42 -3.14
CA ASN A 209 6.14 -8.58 -3.87
C ASN A 209 7.23 -9.23 -3.00
N LEU A 210 7.28 -8.99 -1.69
CA LEU A 210 8.14 -9.74 -0.77
C LEU A 210 7.76 -11.22 -0.71
N LEU A 211 6.46 -11.54 -0.69
CA LEU A 211 5.96 -12.91 -0.75
C LEU A 211 6.35 -13.59 -2.06
N LEU A 212 6.11 -12.94 -3.21
CA LEU A 212 6.50 -13.46 -4.52
C LEU A 212 8.01 -13.67 -4.62
N PHE A 213 8.81 -12.73 -4.11
CA PHE A 213 10.27 -12.88 -4.04
C PHE A 213 10.67 -14.12 -3.23
N THR A 214 10.05 -14.33 -2.05
CA THR A 214 10.26 -15.51 -1.22
C THR A 214 9.86 -16.80 -1.96
N MET A 215 8.73 -16.79 -2.65
CA MET A 215 8.25 -17.96 -3.42
C MET A 215 9.14 -18.25 -4.62
N VAL A 216 9.69 -17.23 -5.29
CA VAL A 216 10.65 -17.41 -6.41
C VAL A 216 11.96 -18.02 -5.90
N PHE A 217 12.48 -17.64 -4.72
CA PHE A 217 13.63 -18.31 -4.09
C PHE A 217 13.34 -19.78 -3.80
N ASN A 218 12.19 -20.07 -3.19
CA ASN A 218 11.78 -21.42 -2.89
C ASN A 218 11.64 -22.27 -4.17
N ASP A 219 11.02 -21.69 -5.21
CA ASP A 219 10.87 -22.32 -6.51
C ASP A 219 12.23 -22.62 -7.17
N TYR A 220 13.12 -21.62 -7.22
CA TYR A 220 14.45 -21.75 -7.81
C TYR A 220 15.31 -22.85 -7.11
N SER A 221 15.13 -23.04 -5.81
CA SER A 221 15.84 -24.04 -5.00
C SER A 221 15.38 -25.46 -5.29
N SER A 222 14.22 -25.65 -5.92
CA SER A 222 13.63 -26.97 -6.14
C SER A 222 14.30 -27.74 -7.30
N ALA A 223 14.05 -29.04 -7.34
CA ALA A 223 14.55 -29.90 -8.41
C ALA A 223 13.92 -29.59 -9.79
N ARG A 224 12.70 -29.05 -9.81
CA ARG A 224 11.96 -28.69 -11.04
C ARG A 224 11.35 -27.28 -10.88
N PRO A 225 12.18 -26.23 -10.96
CA PRO A 225 11.71 -24.87 -10.78
C PRO A 225 10.84 -24.41 -11.96
N ILE A 226 9.80 -23.67 -11.64
CA ILE A 226 9.01 -22.92 -12.62
C ILE A 226 9.89 -21.77 -13.16
N PHE A 227 10.54 -21.02 -12.26
CA PHE A 227 11.52 -20.00 -12.60
C PHE A 227 12.94 -20.56 -12.49
N ALA A 228 13.39 -21.29 -13.53
CA ALA A 228 14.68 -21.97 -13.53
C ALA A 228 15.89 -21.04 -13.62
N ASN A 229 15.71 -19.78 -14.02
CA ASN A 229 16.79 -18.84 -14.22
C ASN A 229 16.98 -17.92 -13.02
N LYS A 230 18.22 -17.77 -12.54
CA LYS A 230 18.62 -16.90 -11.43
C LYS A 230 18.24 -15.42 -11.62
N TRP A 231 18.07 -14.95 -12.85
CA TRP A 231 17.65 -13.59 -13.16
C TRP A 231 16.24 -13.23 -12.65
N TYR A 232 15.39 -14.23 -12.39
CA TYR A 232 14.10 -13.95 -11.72
C TYR A 232 14.26 -13.54 -10.25
N LEU A 233 15.32 -14.05 -9.58
CA LEU A 233 15.65 -13.58 -8.21
C LEU A 233 15.96 -12.08 -8.23
N LEU A 234 16.76 -11.63 -9.20
CA LEU A 234 17.05 -10.22 -9.39
C LEU A 234 15.81 -9.41 -9.73
N LEU A 235 15.01 -9.87 -10.69
CA LEU A 235 13.79 -9.20 -11.14
C LEU A 235 12.84 -8.93 -9.98
N PHE A 236 12.50 -9.96 -9.19
CA PHE A 236 11.57 -9.83 -8.06
C PHE A 236 12.19 -9.09 -6.87
N GLY A 237 13.48 -9.28 -6.59
CA GLY A 237 14.19 -8.58 -5.53
C GLY A 237 14.24 -7.07 -5.77
N LEU A 238 14.66 -6.63 -6.96
CA LEU A 238 14.69 -5.21 -7.30
C LEU A 238 13.29 -4.61 -7.34
N THR A 239 12.29 -5.37 -7.81
CA THR A 239 10.89 -4.92 -7.75
C THR A 239 10.44 -4.67 -6.31
N ALA A 240 10.68 -5.62 -5.39
CA ALA A 240 10.28 -5.49 -3.99
C ALA A 240 10.95 -4.28 -3.31
N ILE A 241 12.24 -4.06 -3.56
CA ILE A 241 13.02 -2.91 -3.06
C ILE A 241 12.48 -1.59 -3.63
N SER A 242 12.07 -1.57 -4.91
CA SER A 242 11.57 -0.37 -5.60
C SER A 242 10.15 0.06 -5.20
N ILE A 243 9.52 -0.63 -4.24
CA ILE A 243 8.18 -0.29 -3.73
C ILE A 243 8.28 0.54 -2.44
N LYS A 244 9.13 0.12 -1.50
CA LYS A 244 9.22 0.73 -0.16
C LYS A 244 10.61 0.54 0.44
N PHE A 245 11.16 1.56 1.12
CA PHE A 245 12.48 1.49 1.75
C PHE A 245 12.59 0.35 2.79
N THR A 246 11.54 0.08 3.56
CA THR A 246 11.54 -0.99 4.56
C THR A 246 11.69 -2.38 3.94
N ASN A 247 11.31 -2.57 2.68
CA ASN A 247 11.47 -3.84 1.98
C ASN A 247 12.94 -4.23 1.75
N VAL A 248 13.86 -3.26 1.70
CA VAL A 248 15.31 -3.52 1.54
C VAL A 248 15.81 -4.48 2.61
N ILE A 249 15.50 -4.17 3.87
CA ILE A 249 15.95 -4.96 5.03
C ILE A 249 15.36 -6.36 4.97
N ILE A 250 14.09 -6.48 4.65
CA ILE A 250 13.42 -7.79 4.57
C ILE A 250 13.93 -8.61 3.38
N CYS A 251 14.22 -7.98 2.23
CA CYS A 251 14.88 -8.65 1.12
C CYS A 251 16.25 -9.23 1.51
N ILE A 252 17.05 -8.49 2.29
CA ILE A 252 18.33 -8.98 2.83
C ILE A 252 18.09 -10.21 3.71
N VAL A 253 17.12 -10.16 4.63
CA VAL A 253 16.76 -11.30 5.50
C VAL A 253 16.37 -12.53 4.67
N ILE A 254 15.55 -12.35 3.62
CA ILE A 254 15.14 -13.44 2.72
C ILE A 254 16.37 -14.02 2.01
N VAL A 255 17.23 -13.19 1.42
CA VAL A 255 18.45 -13.65 0.75
C VAL A 255 19.36 -14.44 1.70
N MET A 256 19.56 -13.94 2.92
CA MET A 256 20.33 -14.64 3.94
C MET A 256 19.69 -16.00 4.29
N ALA A 257 18.39 -16.04 4.57
CA ALA A 257 17.67 -17.26 4.92
C ALA A 257 17.87 -18.35 3.85
N PHE A 258 17.65 -18.00 2.59
CA PHE A 258 17.78 -18.95 1.49
C PHE A 258 19.25 -19.34 1.21
N SER A 259 20.22 -18.44 1.44
CA SER A 259 21.64 -18.76 1.35
C SER A 259 22.09 -19.75 2.44
N PHE A 260 21.49 -19.69 3.65
CA PHE A 260 21.72 -20.67 4.71
C PHE A 260 21.01 -22.01 4.45
N LEU A 261 19.81 -21.96 3.86
CA LEU A 261 19.02 -23.17 3.56
C LEU A 261 19.58 -23.98 2.39
N TYR A 262 20.10 -23.30 1.35
CA TYR A 262 20.45 -23.92 0.09
C TYR A 262 21.83 -23.51 -0.40
N GLU A 263 22.76 -24.49 -0.42
CA GLU A 263 24.13 -24.28 -0.90
C GLU A 263 24.17 -23.85 -2.37
N LYS A 264 23.27 -24.39 -3.20
CA LYS A 264 23.13 -23.98 -4.60
C LYS A 264 22.91 -22.47 -4.73
N ILE A 265 22.04 -21.89 -3.91
CA ILE A 265 21.76 -20.45 -3.93
C ILE A 265 23.02 -19.67 -3.56
N ARG A 266 23.65 -20.04 -2.45
CA ARG A 266 24.88 -19.40 -1.99
C ARG A 266 25.95 -19.44 -3.09
N ALA A 267 26.19 -20.61 -3.70
CA ALA A 267 27.19 -20.76 -4.75
C ALA A 267 26.89 -19.92 -6.00
N GLU A 268 25.61 -19.77 -6.38
CA GLU A 268 25.23 -19.00 -7.57
C GLU A 268 25.24 -17.48 -7.33
N LEU A 269 24.83 -17.01 -6.15
CA LEU A 269 24.75 -15.57 -5.86
C LEU A 269 26.15 -14.91 -5.76
N PHE A 270 27.19 -15.68 -5.37
CA PHE A 270 28.54 -15.14 -5.21
C PHE A 270 29.45 -15.34 -6.45
N LYS A 271 28.91 -15.82 -7.58
CA LYS A 271 29.65 -15.87 -8.85
C LYS A 271 29.81 -14.47 -9.45
N LEU A 272 31.02 -14.15 -9.92
CA LEU A 272 31.32 -12.85 -10.54
C LEU A 272 30.45 -12.58 -11.80
N ASP A 273 30.16 -13.62 -12.59
CA ASP A 273 29.27 -13.54 -13.76
C ASP A 273 27.83 -13.17 -13.41
N TYR A 274 27.45 -13.27 -12.15
CA TYR A 274 26.18 -12.82 -11.63
C TYR A 274 26.29 -11.46 -10.92
N ILE A 275 27.28 -11.28 -10.06
CA ILE A 275 27.44 -10.06 -9.24
C ILE A 275 27.58 -8.81 -10.11
N ILE A 276 28.42 -8.85 -11.16
CA ILE A 276 28.68 -7.67 -11.99
C ILE A 276 27.42 -7.20 -12.72
N PRO A 277 26.68 -8.04 -13.47
CA PRO A 277 25.44 -7.60 -14.09
C PRO A 277 24.36 -7.21 -13.07
N VAL A 278 24.26 -7.90 -11.92
CA VAL A 278 23.35 -7.54 -10.83
C VAL A 278 23.65 -6.13 -10.34
N PHE A 279 24.92 -5.79 -10.12
CA PHE A 279 25.35 -4.47 -9.69
C PHE A 279 24.95 -3.39 -10.72
N VAL A 280 25.27 -3.61 -12.00
CA VAL A 280 24.95 -2.66 -13.08
C VAL A 280 23.43 -2.45 -13.19
N VAL A 281 22.65 -3.53 -13.25
CA VAL A 281 21.17 -3.43 -13.34
C VAL A 281 20.60 -2.77 -12.09
N SER A 282 21.13 -3.08 -10.91
CA SER A 282 20.70 -2.45 -9.65
C SER A 282 20.98 -0.95 -9.64
N LEU A 283 22.14 -0.50 -10.14
CA LEU A 283 22.43 0.92 -10.27
C LEU A 283 21.43 1.63 -11.17
N MET A 284 21.02 1.01 -12.28
CA MET A 284 20.02 1.59 -13.18
C MET A 284 18.62 1.65 -12.54
N ILE A 285 18.17 0.55 -11.94
CA ILE A 285 16.81 0.44 -11.39
C ILE A 285 16.64 1.25 -10.10
N LEU A 286 17.67 1.24 -9.23
CA LEU A 286 17.65 1.91 -7.93
C LEU A 286 18.25 3.33 -7.98
N PHE A 287 18.59 3.86 -9.17
CA PHE A 287 19.15 5.19 -9.30
C PHE A 287 18.24 6.23 -8.64
N ASN A 288 16.98 6.27 -9.03
CA ASN A 288 15.97 7.07 -8.37
C ASN A 288 14.99 6.13 -7.62
N PRO A 289 14.80 6.31 -6.30
CA PRO A 289 15.26 7.43 -5.48
C PRO A 289 16.61 7.20 -4.76
N TYR A 290 17.13 5.98 -4.68
CA TYR A 290 18.17 5.61 -3.72
C TYR A 290 19.48 6.40 -3.91
N LEU A 291 20.04 6.39 -5.12
CA LEU A 291 21.29 7.12 -5.40
C LEU A 291 21.07 8.64 -5.46
N THR A 292 19.94 9.08 -6.00
CA THR A 292 19.58 10.50 -6.02
C THR A 292 19.39 11.07 -4.62
N ASN A 293 18.79 10.30 -3.69
CA ASN A 293 18.65 10.68 -2.29
C ASN A 293 20.00 10.74 -1.58
N LEU A 294 20.86 9.72 -1.80
CA LEU A 294 22.22 9.71 -1.23
C LEU A 294 23.02 10.92 -1.68
N TYR A 295 23.00 11.21 -3.00
CA TYR A 295 23.73 12.33 -3.56
C TYR A 295 23.23 13.70 -3.06
N ARG A 296 21.89 13.89 -2.99
CA ARG A 296 21.29 15.19 -2.68
C ARG A 296 21.16 15.47 -1.19
N TYR A 297 20.89 14.45 -0.40
CA TYR A 297 20.51 14.59 1.02
C TYR A 297 21.44 13.83 1.98
N GLY A 298 22.44 13.10 1.46
CA GLY A 298 23.33 12.27 2.27
C GLY A 298 22.62 11.09 2.97
N ASN A 299 21.38 10.80 2.61
CA ASN A 299 20.56 9.75 3.21
C ASN A 299 19.80 8.98 2.12
N ILE A 300 20.09 7.70 1.97
CA ILE A 300 19.52 6.83 0.94
C ILE A 300 17.99 6.68 1.04
N ALA A 301 17.44 6.78 2.25
CA ALA A 301 16.02 6.64 2.55
C ALA A 301 15.32 7.98 2.89
N TYR A 302 15.93 9.11 2.49
CA TYR A 302 15.30 10.42 2.70
C TYR A 302 13.87 10.45 2.11
N PRO A 303 12.87 11.10 2.78
CA PRO A 303 12.95 11.89 4.01
C PRO A 303 12.87 11.05 5.29
N LEU A 304 12.67 9.73 5.16
CA LEU A 304 12.58 8.82 6.30
C LEU A 304 13.96 8.65 6.97
N TYR A 305 13.94 8.36 8.26
CA TYR A 305 15.17 8.14 9.06
C TYR A 305 16.17 9.30 9.06
N ASN A 306 15.71 10.53 8.84
CA ASN A 306 16.57 11.69 8.98
C ASN A 306 16.77 12.02 10.47
N THR A 307 17.86 11.51 11.04
CA THR A 307 18.19 11.68 12.47
C THR A 307 18.46 13.14 12.87
N LYS A 308 18.83 14.02 11.93
CA LYS A 308 19.03 15.44 12.19
C LYS A 308 17.69 16.16 12.40
N ILE A 309 16.69 15.84 11.58
CA ILE A 309 15.33 16.39 11.73
C ILE A 309 14.70 15.95 13.07
N ILE A 310 14.94 14.69 13.48
CA ILE A 310 14.40 14.16 14.73
C ILE A 310 15.10 14.75 15.97
N LYS A 311 16.40 15.02 15.90
CA LYS A 311 17.17 15.52 17.06
C LYS A 311 17.11 17.03 17.28
N ASN A 312 16.88 17.83 16.23
CA ASN A 312 16.79 19.29 16.27
C ASN A 312 15.37 19.75 15.87
N ALA A 313 14.36 19.13 16.44
CA ALA A 313 12.96 19.26 16.03
C ALA A 313 12.48 20.72 15.87
N ASP A 314 12.91 21.64 16.75
CA ASP A 314 12.39 23.00 16.75
C ASP A 314 12.96 23.90 15.64
N PHE A 315 14.22 23.74 15.27
CA PHE A 315 14.86 24.60 14.24
C PHE A 315 14.65 24.08 12.82
N GLU A 316 14.75 22.77 12.60
CA GLU A 316 14.57 22.18 11.27
C GLU A 316 13.08 22.00 10.89
N LEU A 317 12.17 21.93 11.89
CA LEU A 317 10.73 21.86 11.66
C LEU A 317 10.20 23.12 10.95
N ASN A 318 10.73 24.29 11.28
CA ASN A 318 10.32 25.55 10.65
C ASN A 318 10.70 25.63 9.17
N ASN A 319 11.76 24.92 8.76
CA ASN A 319 12.25 24.86 7.38
C ASN A 319 11.84 23.57 6.65
N ALA A 320 11.18 22.63 7.33
CA ALA A 320 10.71 21.41 6.71
C ALA A 320 9.44 21.66 5.87
N PRO A 321 9.26 20.95 4.75
CA PRO A 321 8.01 20.99 4.01
C PRO A 321 6.82 20.65 4.93
N GLU A 322 5.68 21.29 4.71
CA GLU A 322 4.48 21.17 5.56
C GLU A 322 4.03 19.72 5.75
N ALA A 323 4.16 18.90 4.69
CA ALA A 323 3.88 17.47 4.76
C ALA A 323 4.77 16.73 5.79
N MET A 324 6.05 17.11 5.93
CA MET A 324 6.95 16.52 6.93
C MET A 324 6.64 17.00 8.34
N LYS A 325 6.24 18.26 8.50
CA LYS A 325 5.81 18.78 9.81
C LYS A 325 4.65 17.96 10.37
N ARG A 326 3.67 17.63 9.52
CA ARG A 326 2.52 16.78 9.91
C ARG A 326 2.92 15.37 10.30
N ILE A 327 3.81 14.70 9.57
CA ILE A 327 4.27 13.34 9.92
C ILE A 327 5.00 13.35 11.26
N ILE A 328 5.84 14.35 11.51
CA ILE A 328 6.57 14.49 12.77
C ILE A 328 5.56 14.78 13.90
N TYR A 329 4.58 15.65 13.66
CA TYR A 329 3.53 15.96 14.63
C TYR A 329 2.70 14.71 14.96
N ASP A 330 2.17 14.00 13.97
CA ASP A 330 1.37 12.78 14.14
C ASP A 330 2.16 11.66 14.83
N SER A 331 3.44 11.50 14.50
CA SER A 331 4.31 10.51 15.13
C SER A 331 4.60 10.84 16.59
N ASN A 332 4.66 12.10 16.97
CA ASN A 332 4.98 12.53 18.33
C ASN A 332 3.75 12.63 19.26
N HIS A 333 2.54 12.71 18.72
CA HIS A 333 1.31 12.93 19.49
C HIS A 333 0.42 11.70 19.61
N SER A 334 0.75 10.58 18.92
CA SER A 334 0.03 9.32 19.10
C SER A 334 0.40 8.68 20.45
N TYR A 335 -0.57 8.18 21.19
CA TYR A 335 -0.35 7.46 22.46
C TYR A 335 0.71 6.36 22.35
N LEU A 336 0.67 5.55 21.28
CA LEU A 336 1.65 4.48 21.06
C LEU A 336 3.03 5.00 20.64
N SER A 337 3.13 6.15 19.98
CA SER A 337 4.41 6.72 19.58
C SER A 337 5.25 7.21 20.75
N GLN A 338 4.61 7.52 21.88
CA GLN A 338 5.28 7.93 23.12
C GLN A 338 5.87 6.75 23.90
N LYS A 339 5.53 5.51 23.53
CA LYS A 339 6.03 4.29 24.17
C LYS A 339 7.26 3.75 23.46
N ALA A 340 8.10 3.02 24.20
CA ALA A 340 9.19 2.26 23.60
C ALA A 340 8.65 1.29 22.54
N THR A 341 9.30 1.20 21.40
CA THR A 341 8.85 0.44 20.22
C THR A 341 8.37 -0.99 20.51
N PRO A 342 9.07 -1.81 21.34
CA PRO A 342 8.60 -3.16 21.66
C PRO A 342 7.25 -3.17 22.40
N TYR A 343 7.05 -2.24 23.33
CA TYR A 343 5.77 -2.11 24.06
C TYR A 343 4.66 -1.62 23.14
N ALA A 344 4.95 -0.61 22.32
CA ALA A 344 3.98 -0.07 21.37
C ALA A 344 3.52 -1.13 20.37
N LEU A 345 4.44 -1.93 19.81
CA LEU A 345 4.13 -3.01 18.89
C LEU A 345 3.27 -4.12 19.57
N SER A 346 3.69 -4.59 20.75
CA SER A 346 2.95 -5.63 21.46
C SER A 346 1.56 -5.13 21.86
N GLU A 347 1.45 -3.92 22.37
CA GLU A 347 0.18 -3.32 22.74
C GLU A 347 -0.73 -3.14 21.51
N SER A 348 -0.22 -2.68 20.38
CA SER A 348 -1.00 -2.60 19.14
C SER A 348 -1.51 -3.96 18.68
N ILE A 349 -0.69 -5.01 18.74
CA ILE A 349 -1.09 -6.37 18.36
C ILE A 349 -2.19 -6.91 19.27
N PHE A 350 -2.13 -6.63 20.57
CA PHE A 350 -3.07 -7.19 21.56
C PHE A 350 -4.25 -6.27 21.90
N SER A 351 -4.41 -5.15 21.20
CA SER A 351 -5.52 -4.21 21.39
C SER A 351 -6.65 -4.39 20.38
N MET A 352 -7.80 -3.82 20.70
CA MET A 352 -8.90 -3.63 19.74
C MET A 352 -8.44 -2.76 18.58
N SER A 353 -8.88 -3.09 17.37
CA SER A 353 -8.56 -2.28 16.18
C SER A 353 -9.15 -0.87 16.32
N ALA A 354 -8.31 0.16 16.09
CA ALA A 354 -8.69 1.56 16.25
C ALA A 354 -7.87 2.48 15.32
N ASN A 355 -8.40 3.67 15.03
CA ASN A 355 -7.74 4.71 14.24
C ASN A 355 -7.48 5.99 15.01
N ASP A 356 -7.93 6.09 16.25
CA ASP A 356 -7.73 7.27 17.08
C ASP A 356 -6.35 7.25 17.76
N ASN A 357 -5.91 8.44 18.18
CA ASN A 357 -4.64 8.63 18.87
C ASN A 357 -4.77 8.46 20.40
N LYS A 358 -5.92 7.93 20.85
CA LYS A 358 -6.23 7.74 22.26
C LYS A 358 -5.60 6.47 22.82
N GLU A 359 -5.74 6.30 24.14
CA GLU A 359 -5.32 5.11 24.84
C GLU A 359 -5.95 3.84 24.24
N THR A 360 -5.11 2.83 24.05
CA THR A 360 -5.51 1.58 23.41
C THR A 360 -6.27 0.70 24.41
N LYS A 361 -7.20 -0.10 23.91
CA LYS A 361 -7.93 -1.08 24.73
C LYS A 361 -7.43 -2.48 24.41
N ILE A 362 -6.66 -3.06 25.35
CA ILE A 362 -6.23 -4.47 25.27
C ILE A 362 -7.45 -5.38 25.39
N LYS A 363 -7.47 -6.46 24.63
CA LYS A 363 -8.59 -7.42 24.59
C LYS A 363 -8.12 -8.87 24.69
N TYR A 364 -9.06 -9.76 25.00
CA TYR A 364 -8.82 -11.19 24.90
C TYR A 364 -8.74 -11.65 23.42
N PRO A 365 -7.95 -12.71 23.11
CA PRO A 365 -7.73 -13.14 21.72
C PRO A 365 -8.99 -13.54 20.92
N PHE A 366 -10.07 -13.89 21.60
CA PHE A 366 -11.36 -14.26 20.99
C PHE A 366 -12.41 -13.15 21.08
N GLU A 367 -12.09 -12.06 21.73
CA GLU A 367 -12.99 -10.91 21.82
C GLU A 367 -13.00 -10.20 20.46
N VAL A 368 -14.17 -10.20 19.83
CA VAL A 368 -14.38 -9.59 18.51
C VAL A 368 -15.64 -8.75 18.56
N SER A 369 -15.56 -7.53 18.14
CA SER A 369 -16.71 -6.61 18.07
C SER A 369 -16.96 -6.13 16.63
N ALA A 370 -18.21 -5.77 16.36
CA ALA A 370 -18.55 -5.16 15.07
C ALA A 370 -17.85 -3.81 14.86
N GLU A 371 -17.55 -3.08 15.95
CA GLU A 371 -16.86 -1.79 15.90
C GLU A 371 -15.43 -1.95 15.37
N GLU A 372 -14.73 -3.03 15.73
CA GLU A 372 -13.39 -3.29 15.21
C GLU A 372 -13.38 -3.47 13.69
N PHE A 373 -14.39 -4.14 13.12
CA PHE A 373 -14.48 -4.27 11.67
C PHE A 373 -14.83 -2.96 10.98
N LYS A 374 -15.62 -2.08 11.61
CA LYS A 374 -15.93 -0.75 11.06
C LYS A 374 -14.69 0.11 10.87
N VAL A 375 -13.64 -0.08 11.68
CA VAL A 375 -12.37 0.65 11.56
C VAL A 375 -11.71 0.39 10.20
N PHE A 376 -11.85 -0.82 9.63
CA PHE A 376 -11.31 -1.20 8.32
C PHE A 376 -12.04 -0.58 7.11
N ARG A 377 -13.00 0.30 7.32
CA ARG A 377 -13.45 1.24 6.29
C ARG A 377 -12.35 2.24 5.92
N ASN A 378 -11.48 2.54 6.88
CA ASN A 378 -10.27 3.33 6.63
C ASN A 378 -9.15 2.40 6.18
N PRO A 379 -8.47 2.68 5.05
CA PRO A 379 -7.35 1.88 4.56
C PRO A 379 -6.11 1.97 5.45
N ASP A 380 -6.08 2.88 6.42
CA ASP A 380 -4.95 3.18 7.27
C ASP A 380 -5.27 2.88 8.75
N VAL A 381 -5.51 1.60 9.06
CA VAL A 381 -5.77 1.16 10.43
C VAL A 381 -4.51 1.24 11.27
N ARG A 382 -4.52 2.08 12.30
CA ARG A 382 -3.34 2.39 13.13
C ARG A 382 -3.07 1.30 14.16
N VAL A 383 -4.02 0.97 15.02
CA VAL A 383 -3.91 -0.03 16.10
C VAL A 383 -4.60 -1.31 15.67
N GLY A 384 -4.03 -2.46 15.97
CA GLY A 384 -4.64 -3.76 15.64
C GLY A 384 -4.85 -3.99 14.13
N GLY A 385 -4.02 -3.39 13.27
CA GLY A 385 -4.21 -3.35 11.80
C GLY A 385 -4.10 -4.70 11.10
N PHE A 386 -3.72 -5.78 11.78
CA PHE A 386 -3.79 -7.15 11.26
C PHE A 386 -5.17 -7.80 11.41
N GLY A 387 -6.11 -7.09 12.01
CA GLY A 387 -7.49 -7.54 12.18
C GLY A 387 -7.78 -8.25 13.50
N PRO A 388 -9.07 -8.31 13.85
CA PRO A 388 -9.52 -8.74 15.20
C PRO A 388 -9.11 -10.14 15.62
N LEU A 389 -8.91 -11.09 14.67
CA LEU A 389 -8.58 -12.49 14.96
C LEU A 389 -7.08 -12.80 14.83
N TYR A 390 -6.22 -11.82 14.51
CA TYR A 390 -4.78 -12.03 14.35
C TYR A 390 -4.12 -12.51 15.63
N GLN A 391 -4.47 -11.95 16.78
CA GLN A 391 -3.95 -12.34 18.10
C GLN A 391 -4.15 -13.82 18.38
N PHE A 392 -5.36 -14.32 18.12
CA PHE A 392 -5.66 -15.75 18.25
C PHE A 392 -4.73 -16.58 17.36
N GLY A 393 -4.62 -16.22 16.07
CA GLY A 393 -3.76 -16.92 15.11
C GLY A 393 -2.30 -16.95 15.57
N LEU A 394 -1.80 -15.83 16.10
CA LEU A 394 -0.42 -15.71 16.60
C LEU A 394 -0.19 -16.61 17.81
N ILE A 395 -1.03 -16.55 18.85
CA ILE A 395 -0.90 -17.36 20.06
C ILE A 395 -1.04 -18.86 19.74
N ALA A 396 -2.04 -19.22 18.93
CA ALA A 396 -2.26 -20.62 18.55
C ALA A 396 -1.11 -21.17 17.70
N SER A 397 -0.48 -20.36 16.86
CA SER A 397 0.69 -20.75 16.07
C SER A 397 1.93 -20.98 16.94
N ILE A 398 2.16 -20.14 17.97
CA ILE A 398 3.21 -20.33 18.98
C ILE A 398 2.99 -21.66 19.70
N PHE A 399 1.77 -21.92 20.17
CA PHE A 399 1.43 -23.18 20.84
C PHE A 399 1.70 -24.39 19.92
N SER A 400 1.28 -24.32 18.66
CA SER A 400 1.53 -25.37 17.67
C SER A 400 3.02 -25.61 17.46
N LEU A 401 3.81 -24.54 17.39
CA LEU A 401 5.27 -24.62 17.25
C LEU A 401 5.92 -25.26 18.48
N CYS A 402 5.50 -24.89 19.68
CA CYS A 402 5.97 -25.49 20.93
C CYS A 402 5.71 -27.01 20.99
N VAL A 403 4.51 -27.45 20.59
CA VAL A 403 4.15 -28.88 20.57
C VAL A 403 5.08 -29.69 19.66
N ILE A 404 5.38 -29.21 18.45
CA ILE A 404 6.29 -29.94 17.54
C ILE A 404 7.75 -29.86 18.01
N ALA A 405 8.17 -28.77 18.64
CA ALA A 405 9.50 -28.63 19.21
C ALA A 405 9.73 -29.62 20.36
N ILE A 406 8.78 -29.73 21.31
CA ILE A 406 8.83 -30.69 22.43
C ILE A 406 8.91 -32.12 21.91
N ARG A 407 8.20 -32.43 20.82
CA ARG A 407 8.24 -33.76 20.18
C ARG A 407 9.51 -34.03 19.39
N LYS A 408 10.46 -33.09 19.36
CA LYS A 408 11.72 -33.17 18.59
C LYS A 408 11.50 -33.49 17.09
N GLN A 409 10.43 -32.98 16.51
CA GLN A 409 10.05 -33.28 15.13
C GLN A 409 10.56 -32.21 14.12
N LEU A 410 11.30 -31.20 14.59
CA LEU A 410 11.81 -30.13 13.74
C LEU A 410 13.08 -30.54 12.98
N ALA A 411 13.02 -30.48 11.67
CA ALA A 411 14.19 -30.61 10.81
C ALA A 411 15.06 -29.34 10.85
N ARG A 412 16.34 -29.45 10.49
CA ARG A 412 17.29 -28.31 10.44
C ARG A 412 16.76 -27.16 9.58
N SER A 413 16.15 -27.45 8.43
CA SER A 413 15.57 -26.43 7.56
C SER A 413 14.41 -25.66 8.22
N GLN A 414 13.57 -26.37 8.99
CA GLN A 414 12.48 -25.74 9.74
C GLN A 414 12.99 -24.83 10.86
N LEU A 415 14.06 -25.24 11.57
CA LEU A 415 14.72 -24.40 12.56
C LEU A 415 15.30 -23.12 11.95
N ILE A 416 15.88 -23.19 10.75
CA ILE A 416 16.38 -22.03 10.03
C ILE A 416 15.21 -21.08 9.69
N ILE A 417 14.08 -21.59 9.18
CA ILE A 417 12.90 -20.77 8.87
C ILE A 417 12.36 -20.09 10.14
N ILE A 418 12.31 -20.80 11.26
CA ILE A 418 11.90 -20.23 12.55
C ILE A 418 12.86 -19.12 12.98
N LEU A 419 14.18 -19.35 12.90
CA LEU A 419 15.20 -18.37 13.26
C LEU A 419 15.04 -17.07 12.45
N PHE A 420 14.86 -17.16 11.12
CA PHE A 420 14.68 -15.99 10.27
C PHE A 420 13.32 -15.31 10.47
N SER A 421 12.26 -16.05 10.85
CA SER A 421 10.99 -15.45 11.26
C SER A 421 11.12 -14.68 12.59
N LEU A 422 11.89 -15.22 13.56
CA LEU A 422 12.22 -14.52 14.79
C LEU A 422 13.09 -13.29 14.55
N LEU A 423 14.06 -13.37 13.63
CA LEU A 423 14.84 -12.21 13.21
C LEU A 423 13.95 -11.10 12.61
N SER A 424 12.96 -11.46 11.80
CA SER A 424 11.99 -10.50 11.25
C SER A 424 11.15 -9.83 12.35
N ILE A 425 10.75 -10.58 13.38
CA ILE A 425 10.11 -10.01 14.59
C ILE A 425 11.08 -9.07 15.30
N GLY A 426 12.34 -9.50 15.54
CA GLY A 426 13.38 -8.69 16.17
C GLY A 426 13.61 -7.36 15.44
N LEU A 427 13.64 -7.37 14.11
CA LEU A 427 13.73 -6.15 13.29
C LEU A 427 12.51 -5.24 13.50
N SER A 428 11.31 -5.80 13.65
CA SER A 428 10.10 -5.01 13.93
C SER A 428 10.18 -4.33 15.30
N LEU A 429 10.83 -4.93 16.29
CA LEU A 429 10.99 -4.36 17.63
C LEU A 429 11.92 -3.14 17.67
N VAL A 430 12.78 -2.96 16.65
CA VAL A 430 13.68 -1.80 16.52
C VAL A 430 13.28 -0.83 15.42
N THR A 431 12.28 -1.18 14.61
CA THR A 431 11.77 -0.31 13.54
C THR A 431 10.86 0.78 14.13
N PRO A 432 11.14 2.06 13.92
CA PRO A 432 10.26 3.13 14.39
C PRO A 432 8.83 2.98 13.87
N ASN A 433 7.85 3.29 14.71
CA ASN A 433 6.42 3.21 14.38
C ASN A 433 5.94 1.80 13.94
N SER A 434 6.62 0.74 14.30
CA SER A 434 6.22 -0.65 13.98
C SER A 434 4.89 -1.08 14.61
N TRP A 435 4.39 -0.33 15.61
CA TRP A 435 3.05 -0.49 16.17
C TRP A 435 1.96 -0.30 15.11
N TRP A 436 2.26 0.38 14.04
CA TRP A 436 1.38 0.60 12.89
C TRP A 436 1.60 -0.51 11.86
N ALA A 437 0.64 -1.42 11.72
CA ALA A 437 0.78 -2.66 10.95
C ALA A 437 1.26 -2.46 9.49
N ARG A 438 0.98 -1.30 8.87
CA ARG A 438 1.44 -0.98 7.51
C ARG A 438 2.98 -0.91 7.39
N TYR A 439 3.69 -0.55 8.45
CA TYR A 439 5.16 -0.51 8.42
C TYR A 439 5.81 -1.88 8.57
N VAL A 440 5.09 -2.85 9.13
CA VAL A 440 5.54 -4.21 9.41
C VAL A 440 4.60 -5.27 8.85
N SER A 441 4.00 -5.01 7.69
CA SER A 441 2.98 -5.86 7.06
C SER A 441 3.42 -7.32 6.87
N TYR A 442 4.73 -7.59 6.79
CA TYR A 442 5.31 -8.93 6.72
C TYR A 442 5.09 -9.78 7.98
N LEU A 443 4.79 -9.17 9.14
CA LEU A 443 4.45 -9.92 10.37
C LEU A 443 3.18 -10.77 10.21
N TRP A 444 2.30 -10.41 9.26
CA TRP A 444 1.16 -11.26 8.91
C TRP A 444 1.55 -12.69 8.53
N ALA A 445 2.68 -12.85 7.85
CA ALA A 445 3.13 -14.18 7.41
C ALA A 445 3.61 -15.07 8.57
N ILE A 446 4.01 -14.50 9.72
CA ILE A 446 4.63 -15.23 10.83
C ILE A 446 3.73 -16.36 11.37
N PRO A 447 2.50 -16.10 11.85
CA PRO A 447 1.64 -17.18 12.35
C PRO A 447 1.31 -18.21 11.27
N ILE A 448 1.23 -17.80 10.01
CA ILE A 448 0.93 -18.70 8.89
C ILE A 448 2.12 -19.62 8.63
N ILE A 449 3.35 -19.09 8.61
CA ILE A 449 4.58 -19.89 8.46
C ILE A 449 4.70 -20.90 9.59
N TRP A 450 4.55 -20.48 10.85
CA TRP A 450 4.66 -21.38 12.00
C TRP A 450 3.58 -22.46 12.00
N THR A 451 2.33 -22.11 11.70
CA THR A 451 1.25 -23.07 11.56
C THR A 451 1.49 -24.05 10.40
N SER A 452 2.03 -23.56 9.27
CA SER A 452 2.36 -24.40 8.11
C SER A 452 3.50 -25.38 8.42
N LEU A 453 4.54 -24.94 9.15
CA LEU A 453 5.60 -25.82 9.63
C LEU A 453 5.03 -26.91 10.56
N ALA A 454 4.14 -26.53 11.47
CA ALA A 454 3.46 -27.50 12.32
C ALA A 454 2.58 -28.47 11.51
N LEU A 455 1.88 -27.98 10.49
CA LEU A 455 1.04 -28.78 9.60
C LEU A 455 1.85 -29.81 8.80
N SER A 456 3.07 -29.47 8.36
CA SER A 456 3.94 -30.34 7.57
C SER A 456 4.39 -31.62 8.31
N VAL A 457 4.46 -31.57 9.65
CA VAL A 457 4.85 -32.69 10.51
C VAL A 457 3.68 -33.26 11.34
N ALA A 458 2.52 -32.61 11.30
CA ALA A 458 1.38 -32.98 12.11
C ALA A 458 0.66 -34.24 11.58
N VAL A 459 0.15 -35.05 12.48
CA VAL A 459 -0.67 -36.21 12.18
C VAL A 459 -2.02 -36.11 12.88
N ASN A 460 -3.04 -36.76 12.30
CA ASN A 460 -4.37 -36.93 12.91
C ASN A 460 -5.00 -35.59 13.40
N LYS A 461 -5.48 -35.59 14.65
CA LYS A 461 -6.19 -34.45 15.27
C LYS A 461 -5.38 -33.17 15.28
N PHE A 462 -4.06 -33.24 15.43
CA PHE A 462 -3.21 -32.04 15.46
C PHE A 462 -3.12 -31.36 14.08
N ARG A 463 -3.21 -32.16 12.99
CA ARG A 463 -3.31 -31.61 11.62
C ARG A 463 -4.60 -30.81 11.44
N VAL A 464 -5.72 -31.29 12.01
CA VAL A 464 -7.01 -30.57 11.98
C VAL A 464 -6.91 -29.23 12.71
N VAL A 465 -6.31 -29.22 13.91
CA VAL A 465 -6.12 -27.97 14.69
C VAL A 465 -5.36 -26.91 13.88
N ASN A 466 -4.27 -27.29 13.22
CA ASN A 466 -3.50 -26.36 12.40
C ASN A 466 -4.31 -25.83 11.20
N LYS A 467 -5.16 -26.65 10.58
CA LYS A 467 -6.08 -26.17 9.53
C LYS A 467 -7.10 -25.16 10.09
N ILE A 468 -7.63 -25.40 11.28
CA ILE A 468 -8.57 -24.47 11.94
C ILE A 468 -7.92 -23.11 12.16
N ILE A 469 -6.65 -23.05 12.61
CA ILE A 469 -5.93 -21.80 12.78
C ILE A 469 -5.85 -21.04 11.44
N LEU A 470 -5.49 -21.73 10.35
CA LEU A 470 -5.43 -21.12 9.02
C LEU A 470 -6.81 -20.62 8.55
N TYR A 471 -7.88 -21.39 8.79
CA TYR A 471 -9.24 -20.94 8.45
C TYR A 471 -9.67 -19.71 9.25
N VAL A 472 -9.34 -19.62 10.54
CA VAL A 472 -9.63 -18.44 11.35
C VAL A 472 -8.92 -17.20 10.79
N LEU A 473 -7.65 -17.33 10.41
CA LEU A 473 -6.89 -16.23 9.76
C LEU A 473 -7.49 -15.87 8.38
N LEU A 474 -7.94 -16.88 7.61
CA LEU A 474 -8.63 -16.62 6.34
C LEU A 474 -9.94 -15.86 6.54
N ILE A 475 -10.75 -16.28 7.50
CA ILE A 475 -12.02 -15.60 7.85
C ILE A 475 -11.74 -14.14 8.25
N ASN A 476 -10.73 -13.90 9.09
CA ASN A 476 -10.31 -12.55 9.46
C ASN A 476 -10.05 -11.68 8.21
N SER A 477 -9.28 -12.20 7.27
CA SER A 477 -8.95 -11.50 6.01
C SER A 477 -10.19 -11.24 5.15
N LEU A 478 -11.07 -12.24 5.00
CA LEU A 478 -12.28 -12.12 4.19
C LEU A 478 -13.29 -11.13 4.78
N LEU A 479 -13.43 -11.07 6.10
CA LEU A 479 -14.28 -10.09 6.78
C LEU A 479 -13.76 -8.66 6.54
N ILE A 480 -12.44 -8.44 6.67
CA ILE A 480 -11.83 -7.14 6.38
C ILE A 480 -12.03 -6.76 4.91
N LEU A 481 -11.79 -7.68 3.98
CA LEU A 481 -12.04 -7.43 2.56
C LEU A 481 -13.49 -7.02 2.32
N SER A 482 -14.45 -7.73 2.93
CA SER A 482 -15.88 -7.44 2.78
C SER A 482 -16.23 -6.03 3.25
N VAL A 483 -15.71 -5.63 4.42
CA VAL A 483 -15.93 -4.27 4.96
C VAL A 483 -15.32 -3.22 4.03
N SER A 484 -14.08 -3.42 3.57
CA SER A 484 -13.38 -2.50 2.68
C SER A 484 -14.10 -2.35 1.34
N VAL A 485 -14.59 -3.45 0.75
CA VAL A 485 -15.35 -3.44 -0.50
C VAL A 485 -16.66 -2.68 -0.33
N VAL A 486 -17.47 -3.05 0.68
CA VAL A 486 -18.79 -2.42 0.90
C VAL A 486 -18.64 -0.92 1.16
N ALA A 487 -17.67 -0.54 2.00
CA ALA A 487 -17.43 0.87 2.31
C ALA A 487 -17.01 1.65 1.06
N ASN A 488 -16.00 1.17 0.31
CA ASN A 488 -15.50 1.88 -0.86
C ASN A 488 -16.55 1.97 -1.98
N VAL A 489 -17.30 0.90 -2.25
CA VAL A 489 -18.37 0.90 -3.27
C VAL A 489 -19.42 1.93 -2.91
N ARG A 490 -19.92 1.93 -1.66
CA ARG A 490 -20.89 2.91 -1.19
C ARG A 490 -20.39 4.35 -1.35
N ASP A 491 -19.18 4.62 -0.87
CA ASP A 491 -18.60 5.95 -0.84
C ASP A 491 -18.26 6.43 -2.27
N SER A 492 -17.85 5.52 -3.18
CA SER A 492 -17.63 5.83 -4.60
C SER A 492 -18.91 6.14 -5.35
N ILE A 493 -20.00 5.41 -5.08
CA ILE A 493 -21.33 5.72 -5.65
C ILE A 493 -21.78 7.11 -5.19
N TYR A 494 -21.64 7.39 -3.88
CA TYR A 494 -22.01 8.70 -3.33
C TYR A 494 -21.18 9.82 -3.97
N TYR A 495 -19.85 9.66 -4.03
CA TYR A 495 -18.93 10.62 -4.62
C TYR A 495 -19.29 10.94 -6.08
N ARG A 496 -19.49 9.93 -6.92
CA ARG A 496 -19.79 10.14 -8.35
C ARG A 496 -21.17 10.67 -8.61
N LYS A 497 -22.19 10.04 -7.99
CA LYS A 497 -23.60 10.36 -8.27
C LYS A 497 -24.02 11.69 -7.70
N TYR A 498 -23.57 12.02 -6.50
CA TYR A 498 -24.03 13.23 -5.82
C TYR A 498 -22.99 14.34 -5.90
N TYR A 499 -21.74 14.07 -5.58
CA TYR A 499 -20.71 15.10 -5.49
C TYR A 499 -20.23 15.58 -6.87
N ILE A 500 -19.68 14.70 -7.70
CA ILE A 500 -19.16 15.09 -9.04
C ILE A 500 -20.27 15.60 -9.94
N THR A 501 -21.45 14.98 -9.92
CA THR A 501 -22.59 15.43 -10.73
C THR A 501 -23.06 16.81 -10.31
N ASP A 502 -23.16 17.09 -9.00
CA ASP A 502 -23.54 18.40 -8.48
C ASP A 502 -22.53 19.48 -8.86
N LEU A 503 -21.21 19.22 -8.67
CA LEU A 503 -20.17 20.14 -9.09
C LEU A 503 -20.19 20.42 -10.59
N LYS A 504 -20.45 19.39 -11.40
CA LYS A 504 -20.54 19.54 -12.85
C LYS A 504 -21.72 20.43 -13.24
N ASN A 505 -22.87 20.27 -12.60
CA ASN A 505 -24.05 21.12 -12.83
C ASN A 505 -23.78 22.57 -12.42
N LYS A 506 -23.15 22.79 -11.27
CA LYS A 506 -22.78 24.13 -10.78
C LYS A 506 -21.78 24.81 -11.69
N SER A 507 -20.78 24.09 -12.22
CA SER A 507 -19.75 24.63 -13.10
C SER A 507 -20.28 25.04 -14.48
N GLN A 508 -21.51 24.67 -14.86
CA GLN A 508 -22.13 25.17 -16.10
C GLN A 508 -22.40 26.67 -16.05
N ASN A 509 -22.57 27.23 -14.87
CA ASN A 509 -22.81 28.67 -14.67
C ASN A 509 -21.52 29.46 -14.42
N GLY A 510 -20.34 28.83 -14.51
CA GLY A 510 -19.03 29.44 -14.30
C GLY A 510 -18.12 28.63 -13.39
N PRO A 511 -16.87 29.07 -13.22
CA PRO A 511 -15.91 28.37 -12.34
C PRO A 511 -16.37 28.36 -10.90
N ILE A 512 -16.22 27.22 -10.23
CA ILE A 512 -16.57 27.03 -8.82
C ILE A 512 -15.35 27.14 -7.92
N GLY A 513 -15.50 27.75 -6.75
CA GLY A 513 -14.47 27.81 -5.72
C GLY A 513 -14.40 26.51 -4.94
N ILE A 514 -13.23 25.94 -4.82
CA ILE A 514 -12.98 24.68 -4.07
C ILE A 514 -11.77 24.81 -3.16
N ASN A 515 -11.71 23.98 -2.11
CA ASN A 515 -10.50 23.78 -1.35
C ASN A 515 -9.58 22.80 -2.08
N CYS A 516 -8.33 23.20 -2.33
CA CYS A 516 -7.36 22.47 -3.13
C CYS A 516 -6.37 21.65 -2.29
N ASP A 517 -6.75 21.16 -1.12
CA ASP A 517 -5.86 20.44 -0.21
C ASP A 517 -5.40 19.07 -0.75
N PHE A 518 -6.16 18.46 -1.65
CA PHE A 518 -5.85 17.14 -2.19
C PHE A 518 -5.68 17.16 -3.72
N ASN A 519 -4.48 16.85 -4.17
CA ASN A 519 -4.14 16.85 -5.59
C ASN A 519 -5.00 15.89 -6.43
N LYS A 520 -5.38 14.72 -5.89
CA LYS A 520 -6.25 13.78 -6.60
C LYS A 520 -7.62 14.38 -6.92
N ASP A 521 -8.19 15.15 -6.02
CA ASP A 521 -9.50 15.76 -6.25
C ASP A 521 -9.43 16.77 -7.40
N LEU A 522 -8.32 17.51 -7.52
CA LEU A 522 -8.08 18.40 -8.65
C LEU A 522 -7.95 17.65 -9.98
N ILE A 523 -7.34 16.46 -9.95
CA ILE A 523 -7.26 15.58 -11.13
C ILE A 523 -8.67 15.11 -11.52
N ASP A 524 -9.48 14.64 -10.57
CA ASP A 524 -10.87 14.20 -10.81
C ASP A 524 -11.71 15.33 -11.42
N LEU A 525 -11.57 16.57 -10.93
CA LEU A 525 -12.30 17.72 -11.47
C LEU A 525 -11.90 18.03 -12.91
N ARG A 526 -10.59 18.00 -13.21
CA ARG A 526 -10.08 18.19 -14.57
C ARG A 526 -10.56 17.09 -15.53
N GLU A 527 -10.52 15.82 -15.10
CA GLU A 527 -11.02 14.68 -15.89
C GLU A 527 -12.52 14.82 -16.21
N ASN A 528 -13.31 15.33 -15.26
CA ASN A 528 -14.73 15.59 -15.44
C ASN A 528 -15.04 16.94 -16.12
N LYS A 529 -14.01 17.69 -16.56
CA LYS A 529 -14.13 19.01 -17.22
C LYS A 529 -14.88 20.04 -16.37
N ILE A 530 -14.72 19.99 -15.06
CA ILE A 530 -15.30 20.94 -14.11
C ILE A 530 -14.36 22.14 -14.02
N GLN A 531 -14.88 23.33 -14.27
CA GLN A 531 -14.13 24.59 -14.11
C GLN A 531 -14.10 24.96 -12.62
N PHE A 532 -12.90 25.22 -12.08
CA PHE A 532 -12.72 25.55 -10.67
C PHE A 532 -11.54 26.53 -10.48
N TYR A 533 -11.56 27.17 -9.32
CA TYR A 533 -10.41 27.92 -8.78
C TYR A 533 -10.18 27.51 -7.33
N CYS A 534 -8.93 27.60 -6.90
CA CYS A 534 -8.55 27.24 -5.54
C CYS A 534 -8.84 28.38 -4.57
N MET A 535 -9.63 28.11 -3.54
CA MET A 535 -9.84 29.04 -2.43
C MET A 535 -8.95 28.68 -1.25
N LYS A 536 -8.27 29.67 -0.68
CA LYS A 536 -7.52 29.50 0.58
C LYS A 536 -8.45 29.77 1.75
N ILE A 537 -8.88 28.76 2.46
CA ILE A 537 -9.55 28.93 3.75
C ILE A 537 -8.45 29.28 4.77
N SER A 538 -8.37 30.56 5.15
CA SER A 538 -7.35 31.02 6.10
C SER A 538 -7.72 30.58 7.50
N ALA A 539 -6.89 29.71 8.11
CA ALA A 539 -6.99 29.34 9.51
C ALA A 539 -7.14 30.56 10.43
N LYS A 540 -6.40 31.63 10.12
CA LYS A 540 -6.41 32.89 10.88
C LYS A 540 -7.75 33.65 10.84
N LEU A 541 -8.54 33.49 9.77
CA LEU A 541 -9.90 34.06 9.69
C LEU A 541 -10.89 33.29 10.55
N PHE A 542 -10.70 31.98 10.63
CA PHE A 542 -11.51 31.13 11.47
C PHE A 542 -11.15 31.30 12.96
N GLU A 543 -9.88 31.47 13.30
CA GLU A 543 -9.41 31.83 14.64
C GLU A 543 -10.02 33.14 15.12
N ASN A 544 -9.90 34.20 14.34
CA ASN A 544 -10.49 35.51 14.64
C ASN A 544 -12.02 35.46 14.81
N TYR A 545 -12.64 34.46 14.25
CA TYR A 545 -14.07 34.26 14.30
C TYR A 545 -14.50 33.51 15.57
N LEU A 546 -13.76 32.45 15.96
CA LEU A 546 -13.98 31.72 17.20
C LEU A 546 -13.74 32.66 18.42
N GLU A 547 -12.73 33.52 18.34
CA GLU A 547 -12.47 34.56 19.39
C GLU A 547 -13.62 35.55 19.50
N LYS A 548 -14.22 36.00 18.37
CA LYS A 548 -15.35 36.93 18.38
C LYS A 548 -16.66 36.32 18.87
N SER A 549 -16.83 35.00 18.73
CA SER A 549 -18.03 34.29 19.13
C SER A 549 -18.03 33.76 20.56
N ASN A 550 -16.98 34.08 21.37
CA ASN A 550 -16.78 33.55 22.73
C ASN A 550 -16.85 32.01 22.85
N LEU A 551 -16.62 31.29 21.77
CA LEU A 551 -16.63 29.84 21.73
C LEU A 551 -15.23 29.30 22.03
N ASN A 552 -15.06 28.74 23.20
CA ASN A 552 -13.82 28.12 23.65
C ASN A 552 -13.66 26.70 23.00
N VAL A 553 -13.40 26.68 21.70
CA VAL A 553 -13.12 25.44 20.93
C VAL A 553 -11.62 25.39 20.69
N SER A 554 -10.93 24.36 21.19
CA SER A 554 -9.51 24.25 20.94
C SER A 554 -9.26 23.93 19.45
N ILE A 555 -8.45 24.74 18.82
CA ILE A 555 -8.06 24.66 17.40
C ILE A 555 -7.40 23.32 17.07
N GLU A 556 -6.72 22.69 18.03
CA GLU A 556 -6.14 21.35 17.88
C GLU A 556 -7.17 20.27 17.55
N HIS A 557 -8.38 20.36 18.10
CA HIS A 557 -9.48 19.45 17.77
C HIS A 557 -10.01 19.65 16.35
N PHE A 558 -9.96 20.87 15.87
CA PHE A 558 -10.39 21.26 14.54
C PHE A 558 -9.44 20.72 13.44
N TYR A 559 -8.14 20.87 13.60
CA TYR A 559 -7.15 20.38 12.66
C TYR A 559 -7.09 18.84 12.57
N ASN A 560 -7.20 18.13 13.70
CA ASN A 560 -7.04 16.67 13.72
C ASN A 560 -8.24 15.86 13.16
N ARG A 561 -9.46 16.39 13.18
CA ARG A 561 -10.64 15.70 12.63
C ARG A 561 -10.97 16.06 11.18
N ASN A 562 -10.66 17.26 10.74
CA ASN A 562 -11.25 17.87 9.56
C ASN A 562 -10.43 17.83 8.30
N VAL A 563 -9.21 17.43 8.38
CA VAL A 563 -8.36 17.27 7.20
C VAL A 563 -8.94 16.20 6.25
N ASN A 564 -9.75 15.27 6.77
CA ASN A 564 -10.42 14.24 5.96
C ASN A 564 -11.77 14.66 5.36
N GLU A 565 -12.44 15.70 5.88
CA GLU A 565 -13.80 16.09 5.46
C GLU A 565 -13.88 17.48 4.81
N ALA A 566 -12.98 18.40 5.14
CA ALA A 566 -13.00 19.78 4.64
C ALA A 566 -12.65 19.96 3.16
N SER A 567 -12.26 18.89 2.45
CA SER A 567 -11.82 18.95 1.06
C SER A 567 -12.93 19.19 0.02
N TYR A 568 -14.18 19.35 0.44
CA TYR A 568 -15.34 19.31 -0.46
C TYR A 568 -16.27 20.53 -0.38
N LEU A 569 -15.77 21.67 0.06
CA LEU A 569 -16.62 22.86 0.19
C LEU A 569 -16.78 23.59 -1.14
N THR A 570 -18.01 23.61 -1.68
CA THR A 570 -18.42 24.54 -2.74
C THR A 570 -19.16 25.75 -2.16
N ASN A 571 -19.18 26.88 -2.87
CA ASN A 571 -19.81 28.11 -2.37
C ASN A 571 -21.30 27.96 -1.96
N THR A 572 -22.04 27.02 -2.56
CA THR A 572 -23.45 26.78 -2.26
C THR A 572 -23.70 25.75 -1.17
N ASP A 573 -22.76 24.80 -0.99
CA ASP A 573 -22.87 23.74 0.01
C ASP A 573 -22.16 24.05 1.32
N VAL A 574 -21.43 25.17 1.38
CA VAL A 574 -20.76 25.63 2.60
C VAL A 574 -21.73 25.64 3.80
N ARG A 575 -22.99 26.05 3.59
CA ARG A 575 -24.01 26.04 4.64
C ARG A 575 -24.36 24.64 5.15
N VAL A 576 -24.57 23.68 4.25
CA VAL A 576 -24.99 22.31 4.60
C VAL A 576 -23.81 21.53 5.20
N GLN A 577 -22.62 21.72 4.67
CA GLN A 577 -21.42 21.05 5.17
C GLN A 577 -20.89 21.72 6.44
N ALA A 578 -20.96 23.04 6.55
CA ALA A 578 -20.69 23.71 7.81
C ALA A 578 -21.67 23.27 8.91
N ILE A 579 -22.96 23.09 8.60
CA ILE A 579 -23.95 22.56 9.54
C ILE A 579 -23.63 21.12 9.96
N ARG A 580 -23.25 20.24 9.03
CA ARG A 580 -22.77 18.88 9.36
C ARG A 580 -21.51 18.90 10.16
N PHE A 581 -20.54 19.68 9.75
CA PHE A 581 -19.26 19.84 10.37
C PHE A 581 -19.38 20.38 11.81
N PHE A 582 -20.10 21.48 12.00
CA PHE A 582 -20.36 22.04 13.32
C PHE A 582 -21.28 21.12 14.14
N GLY A 583 -22.20 20.41 13.55
CA GLY A 583 -23.06 19.41 14.20
C GLY A 583 -22.26 18.26 14.79
N GLU A 584 -21.22 17.75 14.09
CA GLU A 584 -20.33 16.69 14.59
C GLU A 584 -19.35 17.19 15.67
N ILE A 585 -18.82 18.41 15.53
CA ILE A 585 -17.98 19.03 16.58
C ILE A 585 -18.78 19.31 17.86
N LEU A 586 -20.02 19.70 17.72
CA LEU A 586 -20.85 20.18 18.82
C LEU A 586 -21.61 19.05 19.52
N THR A 587 -21.84 17.90 18.87
CA THR A 587 -22.29 16.67 19.54
C THR A 587 -21.24 16.09 20.50
N VAL A 588 -19.98 16.54 20.41
CA VAL A 588 -18.91 16.18 21.37
C VAL A 588 -18.90 17.09 22.61
N LYS A 589 -19.55 18.28 22.56
CA LYS A 589 -19.78 19.15 23.73
C LYS A 589 -21.27 19.23 24.01
N GLU A 590 -21.71 18.55 25.04
CA GLU A 590 -23.12 18.26 25.41
C GLU A 590 -24.07 19.47 25.65
N ASN A 591 -23.72 20.73 25.33
CA ASN A 591 -24.48 21.89 25.78
C ASN A 591 -24.67 23.01 24.74
N LEU A 592 -24.63 22.74 23.45
CA LEU A 592 -24.92 23.79 22.45
C LEU A 592 -26.27 23.54 21.76
N GLU A 593 -27.14 24.54 21.75
CA GLU A 593 -28.46 24.45 21.10
C GLU A 593 -28.33 24.47 19.57
N LYS A 594 -29.27 23.80 18.87
CA LYS A 594 -29.33 23.76 17.39
C LYS A 594 -29.27 25.15 16.73
N LYS A 595 -29.71 26.18 17.42
CA LYS A 595 -29.71 27.57 16.96
C LYS A 595 -28.29 28.13 16.84
N ASP A 596 -27.43 27.85 17.82
CA ASP A 596 -26.04 28.33 17.84
C ASP A 596 -25.21 27.69 16.72
N ILE A 597 -25.52 26.42 16.36
CA ILE A 597 -24.91 25.70 15.24
C ILE A 597 -25.28 26.36 13.91
N LEU A 598 -26.55 26.76 13.76
CA LEU A 598 -27.06 27.39 12.53
C LEU A 598 -26.47 28.79 12.34
N ASP A 599 -26.37 29.55 13.41
CA ASP A 599 -25.81 30.90 13.41
C ASP A 599 -24.30 30.88 13.08
N LEU A 600 -23.54 29.94 13.65
CA LEU A 600 -22.13 29.71 13.31
C LEU A 600 -21.94 29.30 11.84
N ALA A 601 -22.78 28.43 11.32
CA ALA A 601 -22.73 28.01 9.93
C ALA A 601 -23.07 29.14 8.95
N LEU A 602 -24.05 29.98 9.29
CA LEU A 602 -24.43 31.18 8.53
C LEU A 602 -23.29 32.19 8.47
N ILE A 603 -22.71 32.48 9.59
CA ILE A 603 -21.64 33.45 9.72
C ILE A 603 -20.37 32.97 8.98
N TYR A 604 -20.03 31.68 9.05
CA TYR A 604 -18.94 31.09 8.27
C TYR A 604 -19.20 31.21 6.76
N SER A 605 -20.45 30.98 6.30
CA SER A 605 -20.82 31.13 4.90
C SER A 605 -20.73 32.57 4.40
N GLU A 606 -21.09 33.56 5.24
CA GLU A 606 -20.98 34.98 4.90
C GLU A 606 -19.54 35.48 4.86
N SER A 607 -18.67 34.99 5.75
CA SER A 607 -17.23 35.32 5.73
C SER A 607 -16.50 34.81 4.47
N LEU A 608 -17.01 33.74 3.84
CA LEU A 608 -16.50 33.20 2.57
C LEU A 608 -17.03 33.99 1.36
N GLN A 609 -18.27 34.45 1.38
CA GLN A 609 -18.85 35.28 0.30
C GLN A 609 -18.19 36.65 0.20
N LEU A 610 -17.82 37.26 1.32
CA LEU A 610 -17.15 38.56 1.35
C LEU A 610 -15.74 38.59 0.72
N LYS A 611 -15.15 37.43 0.37
CA LYS A 611 -13.83 37.34 -0.29
C LYS A 611 -13.89 37.04 -1.76
N VAL A 612 -15.03 36.62 -2.28
CA VAL A 612 -15.22 36.34 -3.72
C VAL A 612 -15.49 37.61 -4.50
N ASP A 613 -15.99 38.66 -3.84
CA ASP A 613 -16.34 39.96 -4.43
C ASP A 613 -15.22 41.02 -4.34
N LYS A 614 -14.01 40.65 -3.96
CA LYS A 614 -12.82 41.50 -3.95
C LYS A 614 -11.63 40.79 -4.59
#